data_e9b0722d6d44c1ed090a33328c3197b5
#
_entry.id   e9b0722d6d44c1ed090a33328c3197b5
#
_cell.length_a   1.000
_cell.length_b   1.000
_cell.length_c   1.000
_cell.angle_alpha   90.00
_cell.angle_beta   90.00
_cell.angle_gamma   90.00
#
_symmetry.space_group_name_H-M   'P 1'
#
loop_
_entity.id
_entity.type
_entity.pdbx_description
1 polymer ?
#
loop_
_entity_poly.entity_id
_entity_poly.type
_entity_poly.pdbx_seq_one_letter_code
_entity_poly.pdbx_strand_id
1 'polypeptide(L)'
;MKLSAYHQAVFLAAILTLAINATVSRAGDATVNGQLLQWHKVTLTVDGPEASEDGTPNPFLDYRMQVKFVHPQTGATFNVPGYFAADGDAANTSASSGNKWRAHLSPDHTGTWNYQVSFRAGTGVAVSDQPDAGTPVVDVDGIKGHFEIGPTDKQGRDLRAKGRLNYVGKHHLQFAHTGQFFLKAGTDAPENFLAYEDFDGDFKTDGHKDNFVKNWAPHVQDWRTGDPTWQDGKGKGIIGAINYLASQGLNAFSFLTLNIEGDDRNVFPYTTYDQRERIDCSRMDQWEIVLAHGTRQGMYLHFKTQEAENVNLLDNGNMGRERALYYRELIARFGHHLALNWNLGEEGGLGHKVSTEKKVAWANYFRTHDAYRHHIVIHNGNKHFDLLGNASALTGFSLQTNKPDFRNVHDETRKYLKKSAATGKPWVVACDEPGDASHALLPDAENPTHDNARKNALWGNIMAGGAGVEWYFGYKHAHSDLTCQDFRVRQKMWEQCRTALEFFADHKIPFWEMSNANQLLETKNGYCLAQPRHLYLVYLKRGKPTTLDLSRADGQFEVRWFNPREGGDLQSGSTEAVSAGAKVSLGNPPGSAPVQPDVSDQDWLAIVRANGSSGK
;
A
#
# COMPACT_ATOMS: atom_id res chain seq x y z
N MET A 1 -25.55 70.14 6.98
CA MET A 1 -25.07 70.25 8.40
C MET A 1 -24.76 68.85 8.90
N LYS A 2 -23.47 68.66 9.28
CA LYS A 2 -22.84 67.58 10.03
C LYS A 2 -22.89 66.14 9.42
N LEU A 3 -21.76 65.79 8.76
CA LEU A 3 -21.22 64.45 8.57
C LEU A 3 -20.93 63.76 9.90
N SER A 4 -21.17 62.46 9.98
CA SER A 4 -20.51 61.56 10.94
C SER A 4 -19.96 60.39 10.19
N ALA A 5 -18.63 60.25 10.17
CA ALA A 5 -17.86 59.16 9.61
C ALA A 5 -17.81 58.00 10.60
N TYR A 6 -18.18 56.78 10.20
CA TYR A 6 -17.84 55.57 10.92
C TYR A 6 -16.63 54.90 10.24
N HIS A 7 -15.51 54.85 10.97
CA HIS A 7 -14.36 54.07 10.63
C HIS A 7 -14.63 52.60 10.95
N GLN A 8 -14.67 51.76 9.95
CA GLN A 8 -14.53 50.29 10.09
C GLN A 8 -13.02 49.96 10.11
N ALA A 9 -12.54 49.54 11.25
CA ALA A 9 -11.22 48.95 11.40
C ALA A 9 -11.29 47.49 10.90
N VAL A 10 -10.64 47.23 9.78
CA VAL A 10 -10.41 45.86 9.29
C VAL A 10 -9.23 45.30 10.05
N PHE A 11 -9.46 44.35 10.95
CA PHE A 11 -8.40 43.54 11.57
C PHE A 11 -7.93 42.51 10.55
N LEU A 12 -6.78 42.75 9.94
CA LEU A 12 -6.03 41.76 9.19
C LEU A 12 -5.32 40.85 10.20
N ALA A 13 -5.87 39.68 10.48
CA ALA A 13 -5.19 38.63 11.20
C ALA A 13 -4.16 38.00 10.27
N ALA A 14 -2.91 38.45 10.33
CA ALA A 14 -1.80 37.75 9.71
C ALA A 14 -1.56 36.47 10.51
N ILE A 15 -1.96 35.33 9.95
CA ILE A 15 -1.57 34.02 10.44
C ILE A 15 -0.09 33.85 10.06
N LEU A 16 0.79 34.12 11.01
CA LEU A 16 2.20 33.82 10.93
C LEU A 16 2.35 32.30 11.08
N THR A 17 2.38 31.57 9.97
CA THR A 17 2.86 30.20 9.97
C THR A 17 4.34 30.23 10.33
N LEU A 18 4.64 30.02 11.60
CA LEU A 18 6.00 29.66 12.02
C LEU A 18 6.32 28.30 11.37
N ALA A 19 6.99 28.33 10.22
CA ALA A 19 7.78 27.21 9.78
C ALA A 19 8.88 27.03 10.84
N ILE A 20 8.68 26.10 11.77
CA ILE A 20 9.74 25.65 12.67
C ILE A 20 10.76 24.97 11.76
N ASN A 21 11.72 25.73 11.26
CA ASN A 21 12.92 25.18 10.68
C ASN A 21 13.60 24.40 11.81
N ALA A 22 13.52 23.06 11.71
CA ALA A 22 14.20 22.19 12.64
C ALA A 22 15.67 22.62 12.72
N THR A 23 16.13 22.91 13.93
CA THR A 23 17.52 23.20 14.19
C THR A 23 18.35 22.02 13.71
N VAL A 24 19.20 22.26 12.72
CA VAL A 24 20.20 21.30 12.23
C VAL A 24 21.16 21.04 13.41
N SER A 25 21.03 19.86 14.02
CA SER A 25 22.03 19.41 15.00
C SER A 25 23.19 18.82 14.22
N ARG A 26 24.32 19.46 14.28
CA ARG A 26 25.59 18.99 13.72
C ARG A 26 26.33 18.22 14.80
N ALA A 27 26.47 16.93 14.67
CA ALA A 27 27.31 16.10 15.51
C ALA A 27 28.38 15.44 14.62
N GLY A 28 29.59 15.94 14.63
CA GLY A 28 30.62 15.54 13.69
C GLY A 28 30.25 15.93 12.23
N ASP A 29 30.59 15.11 11.29
CA ASP A 29 30.33 15.36 9.85
C ASP A 29 28.98 14.79 9.37
N ALA A 30 28.03 14.50 10.27
CA ALA A 30 26.70 14.05 9.95
C ALA A 30 25.65 15.14 10.16
N THR A 31 24.71 15.26 9.21
CA THR A 31 23.59 16.19 9.28
C THR A 31 22.28 15.41 9.41
N VAL A 32 21.43 15.80 10.37
CA VAL A 32 20.10 15.22 10.57
C VAL A 32 19.05 16.22 10.09
N ASN A 33 18.24 15.84 9.13
CA ASN A 33 17.21 16.67 8.51
C ASN A 33 15.83 16.00 8.61
N GLY A 34 14.77 16.83 8.57
CA GLY A 34 13.39 16.41 8.62
C GLY A 34 12.59 17.19 9.65
N GLN A 35 11.33 16.85 9.83
CA GLN A 35 10.50 17.55 10.81
C GLN A 35 10.79 17.12 12.27
N LEU A 36 11.60 16.09 12.48
CA LEU A 36 11.98 15.52 13.78
C LEU A 36 10.75 15.20 14.65
N LEU A 37 9.74 14.64 14.05
CA LEU A 37 8.51 14.22 14.70
C LEU A 37 8.30 12.71 14.56
N GLN A 38 7.60 12.13 15.52
CA GLN A 38 7.24 10.72 15.51
C GLN A 38 6.49 10.35 14.21
N TRP A 39 6.85 9.23 13.59
CA TRP A 39 6.32 8.74 12.31
C TRP A 39 6.69 9.58 11.08
N HIS A 40 7.48 10.62 11.22
CA HIS A 40 7.97 11.40 10.09
C HIS A 40 9.33 10.87 9.60
N LYS A 41 9.62 11.08 8.32
CA LYS A 41 10.93 10.77 7.76
C LYS A 41 12.00 11.68 8.37
N VAL A 42 12.98 11.07 9.01
CA VAL A 42 14.22 11.70 9.42
C VAL A 42 15.34 11.19 8.51
N THR A 43 16.10 12.10 7.91
CA THR A 43 17.22 11.78 7.02
C THR A 43 18.53 12.11 7.71
N LEU A 44 19.38 11.11 7.89
CA LEU A 44 20.77 11.30 8.27
C LEU A 44 21.61 11.32 7.00
N THR A 45 22.38 12.38 6.81
CA THR A 45 23.29 12.55 5.68
C THR A 45 24.73 12.69 6.19
N VAL A 46 25.65 11.97 5.58
CA VAL A 46 27.10 12.12 5.81
C VAL A 46 27.80 12.51 4.53
N ASP A 47 28.87 13.30 4.65
CA ASP A 47 29.81 13.55 3.58
C ASP A 47 30.81 12.39 3.55
N GLY A 48 30.64 11.51 2.57
CA GLY A 48 31.45 10.31 2.38
C GLY A 48 32.41 10.43 1.19
N PRO A 49 32.89 9.32 0.67
CA PRO A 49 33.70 9.31 -0.53
C PRO A 49 32.99 9.97 -1.71
N GLU A 50 33.72 10.80 -2.46
CA GLU A 50 33.27 11.28 -3.76
C GLU A 50 33.08 10.10 -4.70
N ALA A 51 31.94 10.01 -5.38
CA ALA A 51 31.58 8.91 -6.24
C ALA A 51 30.68 9.38 -7.40
N SER A 52 30.54 8.53 -8.41
CA SER A 52 29.64 8.72 -9.55
C SER A 52 28.90 7.43 -9.83
N GLU A 53 27.71 7.53 -10.37
CA GLU A 53 26.89 6.37 -10.79
C GLU A 53 27.68 5.41 -11.65
N ASP A 54 28.51 5.92 -12.58
CA ASP A 54 29.36 5.14 -13.48
C ASP A 54 30.81 5.00 -12.99
N GLY A 55 31.10 5.50 -11.80
CA GLY A 55 32.45 5.55 -11.23
C GLY A 55 33.01 4.19 -10.82
N THR A 56 34.31 4.18 -10.58
CA THR A 56 35.02 3.07 -9.96
C THR A 56 35.81 3.63 -8.77
N PRO A 57 35.61 3.14 -7.53
CA PRO A 57 34.74 2.00 -7.16
C PRO A 57 33.24 2.27 -7.41
N ASN A 58 32.43 1.19 -7.60
CA ASN A 58 31.01 1.29 -7.80
C ASN A 58 30.31 1.71 -6.49
N PRO A 59 29.65 2.90 -6.43
CA PRO A 59 29.08 3.42 -5.17
C PRO A 59 27.99 2.51 -4.59
N PHE A 60 27.29 1.75 -5.41
CA PHE A 60 26.19 0.89 -4.98
C PHE A 60 26.66 -0.48 -4.48
N LEU A 61 27.81 -0.95 -4.92
CA LEU A 61 28.34 -2.29 -4.59
C LEU A 61 29.55 -2.24 -3.65
N ASP A 62 30.46 -1.29 -3.87
CA ASP A 62 31.76 -1.30 -3.24
C ASP A 62 31.82 -0.44 -1.96
N TYR A 63 30.68 0.13 -1.58
CA TYR A 63 30.49 0.84 -0.32
C TYR A 63 29.26 0.32 0.40
N ARG A 64 29.35 0.16 1.73
CA ARG A 64 28.24 -0.22 2.58
C ARG A 64 28.11 0.76 3.74
N MET A 65 27.17 1.69 3.64
CA MET A 65 26.70 2.50 4.75
C MET A 65 25.57 1.77 5.47
N GLN A 66 25.58 1.80 6.80
CA GLN A 66 24.51 1.31 7.66
C GLN A 66 24.43 2.20 8.89
N VAL A 67 23.24 2.54 9.34
CA VAL A 67 23.04 3.37 10.51
C VAL A 67 22.22 2.61 11.54
N LYS A 68 22.79 2.46 12.74
CA LYS A 68 22.07 1.94 13.90
C LYS A 68 21.46 3.10 14.65
N PHE A 69 20.13 3.17 14.67
CA PHE A 69 19.38 4.10 15.50
C PHE A 69 18.87 3.36 16.75
N VAL A 70 18.99 4.01 17.91
CA VAL A 70 18.58 3.44 19.19
C VAL A 70 17.83 4.50 20.00
N HIS A 71 16.64 4.14 20.48
CA HIS A 71 15.89 4.91 21.46
C HIS A 71 16.24 4.41 22.88
N PRO A 72 17.05 5.12 23.68
CA PRO A 72 17.62 4.58 24.93
C PRO A 72 16.57 4.19 25.95
N GLN A 73 15.45 4.92 26.04
CA GLN A 73 14.43 4.72 27.06
C GLN A 73 13.62 3.44 26.84
N THR A 74 13.38 3.03 25.58
CA THR A 74 12.59 1.83 25.26
C THR A 74 13.44 0.66 24.77
N GLY A 75 14.69 0.93 24.37
CA GLY A 75 15.54 -0.06 23.71
C GLY A 75 15.19 -0.34 22.24
N ALA A 76 14.22 0.41 21.68
CA ALA A 76 13.89 0.28 20.26
C ALA A 76 15.13 0.54 19.40
N THR A 77 15.35 -0.35 18.43
CA THR A 77 16.57 -0.31 17.61
C THR A 77 16.22 -0.58 16.15
N PHE A 78 16.70 0.30 15.26
CA PHE A 78 16.59 0.14 13.80
C PHE A 78 17.98 0.15 13.18
N ASN A 79 18.33 -0.92 12.46
CA ASN A 79 19.53 -0.99 11.63
C ASN A 79 19.13 -0.69 10.19
N VAL A 80 19.31 0.55 9.76
CA VAL A 80 18.83 1.02 8.47
C VAL A 80 19.98 1.03 7.46
N PRO A 81 19.83 0.42 6.28
CA PRO A 81 20.83 0.54 5.23
C PRO A 81 20.85 1.97 4.68
N GLY A 82 22.05 2.50 4.45
CA GLY A 82 22.25 3.74 3.73
C GLY A 82 22.52 3.53 2.26
N TYR A 83 22.48 4.60 1.48
CA TYR A 83 22.65 4.60 0.03
C TYR A 83 23.42 5.83 -0.46
N PHE A 84 23.98 5.74 -1.66
CA PHE A 84 24.62 6.85 -2.37
C PHE A 84 23.55 7.80 -2.92
N ALA A 85 23.66 9.11 -2.58
CA ALA A 85 22.68 10.14 -2.90
C ALA A 85 23.27 11.27 -3.76
N ALA A 86 24.30 11.00 -4.55
CA ALA A 86 24.97 11.94 -5.43
C ALA A 86 25.32 13.28 -4.70
N ASP A 87 24.79 14.40 -5.16
CA ASP A 87 24.94 15.72 -4.53
C ASP A 87 23.97 15.97 -3.35
N GLY A 88 23.02 15.06 -3.12
CA GLY A 88 21.99 15.17 -2.10
C GLY A 88 20.72 15.91 -2.52
N ASP A 89 20.63 16.37 -3.77
CA ASP A 89 19.43 16.99 -4.35
C ASP A 89 19.17 16.50 -5.79
N ALA A 90 19.56 15.27 -6.06
CA ALA A 90 19.55 14.69 -7.40
C ALA A 90 18.17 14.77 -8.09
N ALA A 91 17.07 14.71 -7.34
CA ALA A 91 15.73 14.91 -7.91
C ALA A 91 15.58 16.23 -8.66
N ASN A 92 16.26 17.30 -8.22
CA ASN A 92 16.19 18.64 -8.80
C ASN A 92 17.37 18.96 -9.71
N THR A 93 18.56 18.43 -9.43
CA THR A 93 19.81 18.76 -10.12
C THR A 93 20.15 17.78 -11.24
N SER A 94 19.49 16.59 -11.27
CA SER A 94 19.87 15.46 -12.11
C SER A 94 21.32 15.01 -11.88
N ALA A 95 21.86 15.22 -10.69
CA ALA A 95 23.24 14.87 -10.38
C ALA A 95 23.45 13.35 -10.35
N SER A 96 24.47 12.90 -11.08
CA SER A 96 24.95 11.50 -11.11
C SER A 96 26.21 11.28 -10.26
N SER A 97 26.74 12.35 -9.65
CA SER A 97 27.98 12.31 -8.85
C SER A 97 27.88 13.23 -7.64
N GLY A 98 28.76 12.98 -6.66
CA GLY A 98 28.87 13.77 -5.44
C GLY A 98 29.37 12.93 -4.28
N ASN A 99 29.25 13.48 -3.07
CA ASN A 99 29.76 12.86 -1.84
C ASN A 99 28.70 12.62 -0.78
N LYS A 100 27.41 12.73 -1.10
CA LYS A 100 26.34 12.56 -0.11
C LYS A 100 25.91 11.12 0.01
N TRP A 101 25.81 10.66 1.26
CA TRP A 101 25.33 9.33 1.62
C TRP A 101 24.24 9.48 2.66
N ARG A 102 23.12 8.78 2.48
CA ARG A 102 21.89 8.97 3.28
C ARG A 102 21.38 7.69 3.88
N ALA A 103 20.71 7.82 5.04
CA ALA A 103 19.86 6.80 5.61
C ALA A 103 18.59 7.45 6.17
N HIS A 104 17.46 6.77 6.07
CA HIS A 104 16.17 7.28 6.50
C HIS A 104 15.63 6.52 7.71
N LEU A 105 15.27 7.25 8.77
CA LEU A 105 14.54 6.72 9.91
C LEU A 105 13.09 7.22 9.89
N SER A 106 12.14 6.35 10.20
CA SER A 106 10.79 6.72 10.63
C SER A 106 10.64 6.34 12.11
N PRO A 107 10.91 7.28 13.05
CA PRO A 107 10.94 6.99 14.49
C PRO A 107 9.55 6.69 15.03
N ASP A 108 9.43 5.64 15.83
CA ASP A 108 8.17 5.19 16.42
C ASP A 108 7.97 5.66 17.87
N HIS A 109 8.94 6.35 18.44
CA HIS A 109 8.91 6.91 19.79
C HIS A 109 9.36 8.38 19.80
N THR A 110 8.77 9.16 20.69
CA THR A 110 9.21 10.53 21.02
C THR A 110 10.40 10.50 22.00
N GLY A 111 11.20 11.56 22.02
CA GLY A 111 12.38 11.68 22.87
C GLY A 111 13.70 11.51 22.11
N THR A 112 14.75 11.25 22.86
CA THR A 112 16.11 11.18 22.32
C THR A 112 16.34 9.89 21.53
N TRP A 113 16.86 10.04 20.33
CA TRP A 113 17.36 8.95 19.49
C TRP A 113 18.85 9.10 19.28
N ASN A 114 19.61 8.05 19.61
CA ASN A 114 21.04 7.97 19.32
C ASN A 114 21.25 7.29 17.96
N TYR A 115 22.29 7.70 17.24
CA TYR A 115 22.71 7.02 16.02
C TYR A 115 24.20 6.70 16.04
N GLN A 116 24.54 5.63 15.31
CA GLN A 116 25.92 5.27 14.99
C GLN A 116 25.98 4.83 13.54
N VAL A 117 26.88 5.44 12.79
CA VAL A 117 27.17 5.10 11.39
C VAL A 117 28.22 3.99 11.35
N SER A 118 27.98 2.98 10.52
CA SER A 118 29.00 2.08 10.02
C SER A 118 29.16 2.31 8.52
N PHE A 119 30.39 2.58 8.07
CA PHE A 119 30.66 2.82 6.67
C PHE A 119 31.91 2.09 6.23
N ARG A 120 31.74 1.13 5.34
CA ARG A 120 32.81 0.23 4.89
C ARG A 120 32.96 0.26 3.38
N ALA A 121 34.20 0.10 2.92
CA ALA A 121 34.56 0.04 1.50
C ALA A 121 35.27 -1.29 1.16
N GLY A 122 35.02 -1.82 -0.02
CA GLY A 122 35.61 -3.05 -0.53
C GLY A 122 34.76 -3.67 -1.62
N THR A 123 35.33 -4.45 -2.50
CA THR A 123 34.63 -5.05 -3.65
C THR A 123 33.41 -5.85 -3.20
N GLY A 124 32.21 -5.42 -3.67
CA GLY A 124 30.95 -6.09 -3.39
C GLY A 124 30.50 -6.05 -1.92
N VAL A 125 31.05 -5.16 -1.09
CA VAL A 125 30.78 -5.11 0.34
C VAL A 125 29.32 -4.81 0.66
N ALA A 126 28.61 -4.07 -0.21
CA ALA A 126 27.21 -3.66 0.02
C ALA A 126 26.26 -4.87 0.13
N VAL A 127 26.54 -5.94 -0.57
CA VAL A 127 25.73 -7.16 -0.62
C VAL A 127 26.36 -8.33 0.12
N SER A 128 27.41 -8.09 0.91
CA SER A 128 28.02 -9.12 1.74
C SER A 128 27.25 -9.34 3.03
N ASP A 129 26.97 -10.59 3.37
CA ASP A 129 26.36 -10.99 4.63
C ASP A 129 27.33 -10.93 5.82
N GLN A 130 28.62 -10.73 5.58
CA GLN A 130 29.63 -10.63 6.63
C GLN A 130 29.63 -9.22 7.23
N PRO A 131 29.33 -9.05 8.53
CA PRO A 131 29.24 -7.72 9.15
C PRO A 131 30.53 -6.91 9.07
N ASP A 132 31.67 -7.57 9.12
CA ASP A 132 33.03 -7.01 9.10
C ASP A 132 33.69 -6.96 7.70
N ALA A 133 32.95 -7.35 6.65
CA ALA A 133 33.46 -7.28 5.27
C ALA A 133 33.88 -5.86 4.89
N GLY A 134 34.95 -5.74 4.11
CA GLY A 134 35.56 -4.47 3.70
C GLY A 134 36.36 -3.78 4.81
N THR A 135 36.88 -2.60 4.50
CA THR A 135 37.63 -1.75 5.44
C THR A 135 36.80 -0.54 5.87
N PRO A 136 36.91 -0.07 7.13
CA PRO A 136 36.28 1.18 7.54
C PRO A 136 36.68 2.35 6.64
N VAL A 137 35.71 3.18 6.25
CA VAL A 137 35.97 4.45 5.56
C VAL A 137 36.39 5.46 6.59
N VAL A 138 37.63 5.95 6.45
CA VAL A 138 38.23 6.91 7.39
C VAL A 138 37.33 8.15 7.49
N ASP A 139 37.23 8.72 8.70
CA ASP A 139 36.47 9.90 9.06
C ASP A 139 34.93 9.77 8.99
N VAL A 140 34.40 8.68 8.45
CA VAL A 140 32.94 8.45 8.36
C VAL A 140 32.49 7.25 9.20
N ASP A 141 33.25 6.14 9.17
CA ASP A 141 32.93 4.97 9.99
C ASP A 141 33.04 5.30 11.48
N GLY A 142 32.00 4.97 12.23
CA GLY A 142 31.97 5.23 13.66
C GLY A 142 31.39 6.57 14.08
N ILE A 143 30.97 7.45 13.18
CA ILE A 143 30.27 8.70 13.51
C ILE A 143 29.07 8.39 14.41
N LYS A 144 28.93 9.16 15.50
CA LYS A 144 27.84 9.03 16.48
C LYS A 144 27.23 10.38 16.77
N GLY A 145 25.96 10.37 17.13
CA GLY A 145 25.25 11.54 17.58
C GLY A 145 23.87 11.21 18.08
N HIS A 146 23.09 12.23 18.32
CA HIS A 146 21.71 12.10 18.77
C HIS A 146 20.84 13.23 18.22
N PHE A 147 19.54 13.06 18.30
CA PHE A 147 18.54 14.07 17.98
C PHE A 147 17.27 13.80 18.80
N GLU A 148 16.42 14.83 18.92
CA GLU A 148 15.18 14.76 19.67
C GLU A 148 13.98 14.63 18.71
N ILE A 149 13.03 13.75 19.06
CA ILE A 149 11.78 13.52 18.31
C ILE A 149 10.60 14.01 19.15
N GLY A 150 9.84 14.96 18.59
CA GLY A 150 8.56 15.41 19.14
C GLY A 150 7.39 14.51 18.73
N PRO A 151 6.19 14.74 19.31
CA PRO A 151 4.98 14.03 18.88
C PRO A 151 4.60 14.43 17.46
N THR A 152 3.91 13.51 16.74
CA THR A 152 3.35 13.85 15.41
C THR A 152 2.30 14.97 15.53
N ASP A 153 2.29 15.86 14.56
CA ASP A 153 1.34 16.97 14.40
C ASP A 153 0.26 16.67 13.36
N LYS A 154 0.25 15.45 12.80
CA LYS A 154 -0.64 15.07 11.71
C LYS A 154 -1.95 14.48 12.23
N GLN A 155 -2.99 14.60 11.40
CA GLN A 155 -4.33 14.12 11.67
C GLN A 155 -4.97 13.53 10.40
N GLY A 156 -6.10 12.86 10.55
CA GLY A 156 -6.94 12.38 9.46
C GLY A 156 -6.31 11.26 8.64
N ARG A 157 -6.25 11.46 7.32
CA ARG A 157 -5.78 10.44 6.37
C ARG A 157 -4.26 10.25 6.37
N ASP A 158 -3.51 11.29 6.69
CA ASP A 158 -2.04 11.26 6.68
C ASP A 158 -1.55 10.07 7.52
N LEU A 159 -0.74 9.19 6.92
CA LEU A 159 -0.27 7.98 7.62
C LEU A 159 0.62 8.31 8.81
N ARG A 160 1.24 9.49 8.85
CA ARG A 160 2.02 9.96 9.98
C ARG A 160 1.17 10.21 11.24
N ALA A 161 -0.15 10.40 11.07
CA ALA A 161 -1.12 10.43 12.17
C ALA A 161 -1.49 9.03 12.68
N LYS A 162 -1.27 7.98 11.87
CA LYS A 162 -1.71 6.61 12.17
C LYS A 162 -0.57 5.71 12.64
N GLY A 163 0.67 6.08 12.29
CA GLY A 163 1.85 5.28 12.55
C GLY A 163 2.05 4.17 11.52
N ARG A 164 3.06 3.32 11.76
CA ARG A 164 3.40 2.23 10.83
C ARG A 164 2.32 1.16 10.82
N LEU A 165 2.02 0.68 9.61
CA LEU A 165 1.08 -0.40 9.38
C LEU A 165 1.81 -1.74 9.51
N ASN A 166 1.46 -2.51 10.53
CA ASN A 166 2.17 -3.72 10.92
C ASN A 166 1.33 -4.98 10.71
N TYR A 167 2.00 -6.08 10.37
CA TYR A 167 1.43 -7.42 10.52
C TYR A 167 1.48 -7.83 12.00
N VAL A 168 0.31 -8.14 12.55
CA VAL A 168 0.11 -8.44 13.98
C VAL A 168 -0.33 -9.89 14.25
N GLY A 169 -0.05 -10.80 13.32
CA GLY A 169 -0.44 -12.20 13.45
C GLY A 169 -1.94 -12.45 13.24
N LYS A 170 -2.63 -11.56 12.55
CA LYS A 170 -4.06 -11.64 12.19
C LYS A 170 -4.24 -11.58 10.67
N HIS A 171 -5.47 -11.75 10.21
CA HIS A 171 -5.84 -11.62 8.80
C HIS A 171 -5.92 -10.16 8.31
N HIS A 172 -5.63 -9.19 9.16
CA HIS A 172 -5.63 -7.76 8.83
C HIS A 172 -4.40 -7.08 9.44
N LEU A 173 -3.89 -6.08 8.75
CA LEU A 173 -2.82 -5.22 9.24
C LEU A 173 -3.38 -4.19 10.24
N GLN A 174 -2.52 -3.69 11.14
CA GLN A 174 -2.89 -2.73 12.17
C GLN A 174 -1.91 -1.57 12.23
N PHE A 175 -2.42 -0.35 12.33
CA PHE A 175 -1.62 0.85 12.54
C PHE A 175 -1.09 0.93 13.97
N ALA A 176 0.21 1.13 14.11
CA ALA A 176 0.89 1.07 15.40
C ALA A 176 0.49 2.19 16.38
N HIS A 177 0.19 3.39 15.88
CA HIS A 177 -0.13 4.53 16.74
C HIS A 177 -1.61 4.54 17.14
N THR A 178 -2.51 4.31 16.19
CA THR A 178 -3.96 4.39 16.46
C THR A 178 -4.60 3.07 16.87
N GLY A 179 -3.93 1.94 16.62
CA GLY A 179 -4.51 0.62 16.81
C GLY A 179 -5.60 0.25 15.79
N GLN A 180 -5.89 1.12 14.83
CA GLN A 180 -6.90 0.86 13.79
C GLN A 180 -6.45 -0.26 12.86
N PHE A 181 -7.36 -1.17 12.55
CA PHE A 181 -7.14 -2.17 11.52
C PHE A 181 -7.39 -1.60 10.14
N PHE A 182 -6.68 -2.13 9.16
CA PHE A 182 -6.67 -1.63 7.80
C PHE A 182 -7.52 -2.51 6.88
N LEU A 183 -8.41 -1.88 6.12
CA LEU A 183 -9.15 -2.46 5.02
C LEU A 183 -8.76 -1.70 3.75
N LYS A 184 -8.28 -2.43 2.74
CA LYS A 184 -7.69 -1.86 1.53
C LYS A 184 -8.73 -1.68 0.43
N ALA A 185 -8.68 -0.53 -0.25
CA ALA A 185 -9.30 -0.35 -1.56
C ALA A 185 -8.43 0.59 -2.40
N GLY A 186 -8.07 0.16 -3.61
CA GLY A 186 -7.16 0.93 -4.45
C GLY A 186 -7.09 0.43 -5.88
N THR A 187 -6.04 0.86 -6.59
CA THR A 187 -5.76 0.45 -7.96
C THR A 187 -4.57 -0.48 -8.02
N ASP A 188 -4.68 -1.55 -8.79
CA ASP A 188 -3.58 -2.42 -9.17
C ASP A 188 -2.98 -2.02 -10.52
N ALA A 189 -3.71 -1.26 -11.29
CA ALA A 189 -3.36 -0.80 -12.64
C ALA A 189 -3.32 0.75 -12.72
N PRO A 190 -2.51 1.30 -13.63
CA PRO A 190 -1.59 0.60 -14.52
C PRO A 190 -0.34 0.14 -13.76
N GLU A 191 0.14 -1.06 -14.05
CA GLU A 191 1.30 -1.64 -13.37
C GLU A 191 2.57 -0.82 -13.58
N ASN A 192 2.72 -0.20 -14.77
CA ASN A 192 3.77 0.75 -15.08
C ASN A 192 3.46 2.18 -14.60
N PHE A 193 2.79 2.35 -13.45
CA PHE A 193 2.46 3.65 -12.86
C PHE A 193 3.68 4.59 -12.80
N LEU A 194 4.87 4.04 -12.52
CA LEU A 194 6.14 4.76 -12.44
C LEU A 194 6.86 4.96 -13.79
N ALA A 195 6.30 4.50 -14.92
CA ALA A 195 6.81 4.87 -16.25
C ALA A 195 6.30 6.28 -16.61
N TYR A 196 6.88 7.30 -16.02
CA TYR A 196 6.40 8.68 -16.13
C TYR A 196 7.42 9.58 -16.81
N GLU A 197 6.98 10.34 -17.83
CA GLU A 197 7.86 11.10 -18.73
C GLU A 197 8.67 12.21 -18.04
N ASP A 198 8.19 12.73 -16.90
CA ASP A 198 8.90 13.77 -16.15
C ASP A 198 10.01 13.22 -15.25
N PHE A 199 10.15 11.90 -15.10
CA PHE A 199 11.30 11.32 -14.41
C PHE A 199 12.55 11.41 -15.27
N ASP A 200 13.68 11.59 -14.63
CA ASP A 200 14.99 11.55 -15.29
C ASP A 200 15.33 10.12 -15.77
N GLY A 201 16.32 10.04 -16.63
CA GLY A 201 16.85 8.80 -17.15
C GLY A 201 16.19 8.32 -18.44
N ASP A 202 16.52 7.10 -18.85
CA ASP A 202 16.06 6.50 -20.11
C ASP A 202 14.87 5.55 -19.86
N PHE A 203 13.89 5.60 -20.74
CA PHE A 203 12.76 4.66 -20.76
C PHE A 203 12.85 3.69 -21.94
N LYS A 204 13.95 3.69 -22.67
CA LYS A 204 14.11 2.80 -23.82
C LYS A 204 14.43 1.40 -23.37
N THR A 205 13.56 0.49 -23.73
CA THR A 205 13.80 -0.94 -23.70
C THR A 205 14.08 -1.41 -25.11
N ASP A 206 15.22 -1.15 -25.62
CA ASP A 206 15.70 -1.27 -26.99
C ASP A 206 14.95 -2.29 -27.88
N GLY A 207 14.31 -1.79 -28.96
CA GLY A 207 13.60 -2.62 -29.94
C GLY A 207 12.20 -3.11 -29.51
N HIS A 208 11.73 -2.81 -28.32
CA HIS A 208 10.38 -3.13 -27.90
C HIS A 208 9.39 -2.02 -28.30
N LYS A 209 8.24 -2.44 -28.87
CA LYS A 209 7.26 -1.52 -29.40
C LYS A 209 6.31 -0.91 -28.36
N ASP A 210 6.29 -1.49 -27.15
CA ASP A 210 5.34 -1.14 -26.09
C ASP A 210 5.94 -0.06 -25.20
N ASN A 211 5.97 1.16 -25.72
CA ASN A 211 6.55 2.30 -25.02
C ASN A 211 5.44 3.16 -24.43
N PHE A 212 4.71 2.59 -23.46
CA PHE A 212 3.58 3.25 -22.79
C PHE A 212 4.03 4.13 -21.64
N VAL A 213 4.94 5.07 -21.90
CA VAL A 213 5.33 6.08 -20.92
C VAL A 213 4.13 6.98 -20.64
N LYS A 214 3.83 7.22 -19.38
CA LYS A 214 2.69 8.00 -18.91
C LYS A 214 3.07 9.47 -18.79
N ASN A 215 2.14 10.36 -19.06
CA ASN A 215 2.28 11.78 -18.73
C ASN A 215 1.26 12.25 -17.68
N TRP A 216 0.25 11.45 -17.39
CA TRP A 216 -0.81 11.75 -16.43
C TRP A 216 -1.48 13.10 -16.67
N ALA A 217 -1.48 13.59 -17.92
CA ALA A 217 -2.00 14.89 -18.28
C ALA A 217 -3.44 15.18 -17.79
N PRO A 218 -4.38 14.21 -17.80
CA PRO A 218 -5.72 14.43 -17.25
C PRO A 218 -5.72 14.78 -15.75
N HIS A 219 -4.67 14.40 -15.02
CA HIS A 219 -4.55 14.62 -13.57
C HIS A 219 -3.74 15.86 -13.18
N VAL A 220 -3.18 16.61 -14.12
CA VAL A 220 -2.51 17.89 -13.83
C VAL A 220 -3.45 18.86 -13.10
N GLN A 221 -4.75 18.83 -13.41
CA GLN A 221 -5.78 19.63 -12.73
C GLN A 221 -6.03 19.25 -11.26
N ASP A 222 -5.61 18.08 -10.84
CA ASP A 222 -5.74 17.61 -9.46
C ASP A 222 -4.55 17.97 -8.59
N TRP A 223 -3.46 18.43 -9.19
CA TRP A 223 -2.33 19.00 -8.47
C TRP A 223 -2.75 20.30 -7.78
N ARG A 224 -2.38 20.48 -6.53
CA ARG A 224 -2.76 21.63 -5.72
C ARG A 224 -1.55 22.47 -5.38
N THR A 225 -1.74 23.78 -5.24
CA THR A 225 -0.68 24.68 -4.79
C THR A 225 -0.11 24.21 -3.44
N GLY A 226 1.20 23.97 -3.40
CA GLY A 226 1.89 23.42 -2.23
C GLY A 226 2.16 21.92 -2.29
N ASP A 227 1.58 21.19 -3.25
CA ASP A 227 1.98 19.82 -3.52
C ASP A 227 3.39 19.77 -4.11
N PRO A 228 4.13 18.67 -3.91
CA PRO A 228 5.49 18.57 -4.39
C PRO A 228 5.59 18.58 -5.91
N THR A 229 6.72 19.09 -6.36
CA THR A 229 7.23 19.02 -7.74
C THR A 229 8.74 18.86 -7.66
N TRP A 230 9.38 18.59 -8.77
CA TRP A 230 10.83 18.63 -8.91
C TRP A 230 11.19 19.39 -10.17
N GLN A 231 12.45 19.83 -10.28
CA GLN A 231 12.95 20.65 -11.39
C GLN A 231 11.86 21.64 -11.85
N ASP A 232 11.95 22.69 -12.27
CA ASP A 232 11.02 23.71 -12.77
C ASP A 232 9.50 23.37 -12.82
N GLY A 233 9.02 22.56 -11.88
CA GLY A 233 7.59 22.20 -11.73
C GLY A 233 7.13 20.92 -12.41
N LYS A 234 8.02 20.01 -12.74
CA LYS A 234 7.72 18.63 -13.18
C LYS A 234 6.99 17.83 -12.09
N GLY A 235 6.30 16.78 -12.49
CA GLY A 235 5.63 15.85 -11.58
C GLY A 235 4.15 16.11 -11.33
N LYS A 236 3.59 17.21 -11.80
CA LYS A 236 2.19 17.58 -11.50
C LYS A 236 1.18 16.50 -11.90
N GLY A 237 1.42 15.81 -13.02
CA GLY A 237 0.52 14.76 -13.50
C GLY A 237 0.42 13.58 -12.53
N ILE A 238 1.54 12.98 -12.17
CA ILE A 238 1.57 11.80 -11.29
C ILE A 238 1.17 12.15 -9.84
N ILE A 239 1.55 13.31 -9.33
CA ILE A 239 1.13 13.82 -8.02
C ILE A 239 -0.39 14.07 -8.02
N GLY A 240 -0.93 14.66 -9.09
CA GLY A 240 -2.37 14.85 -9.28
C GLY A 240 -3.13 13.53 -9.35
N ALA A 241 -2.58 12.50 -9.99
CA ALA A 241 -3.19 11.17 -10.04
C ALA A 241 -3.38 10.58 -8.63
N ILE A 242 -2.37 10.69 -7.76
CA ILE A 242 -2.48 10.28 -6.35
C ILE A 242 -3.52 11.14 -5.60
N ASN A 243 -3.54 12.45 -5.81
CA ASN A 243 -4.55 13.33 -5.22
C ASN A 243 -5.97 12.91 -5.60
N TYR A 244 -6.18 12.59 -6.89
CA TYR A 244 -7.48 12.15 -7.37
C TYR A 244 -7.90 10.86 -6.66
N LEU A 245 -7.08 9.80 -6.66
CA LEU A 245 -7.39 8.54 -5.99
C LEU A 245 -7.71 8.76 -4.50
N ALA A 246 -6.90 9.55 -3.80
CA ALA A 246 -7.13 9.89 -2.40
C ALA A 246 -8.44 10.66 -2.19
N SER A 247 -8.79 11.60 -3.10
CA SER A 247 -10.05 12.37 -3.05
C SER A 247 -11.29 11.50 -3.23
N GLN A 248 -11.15 10.39 -3.98
CA GLN A 248 -12.20 9.39 -4.13
C GLN A 248 -12.35 8.45 -2.93
N GLY A 249 -11.57 8.63 -1.87
CA GLY A 249 -11.63 7.80 -0.66
C GLY A 249 -10.77 6.54 -0.72
N LEU A 250 -10.07 6.28 -1.82
CA LEU A 250 -9.15 5.16 -1.94
C LEU A 250 -7.94 5.33 -1.02
N ASN A 251 -7.34 4.22 -0.63
CA ASN A 251 -6.24 4.20 0.34
C ASN A 251 -5.07 3.30 -0.06
N ALA A 252 -5.00 2.89 -1.33
CA ALA A 252 -3.90 2.08 -1.86
C ALA A 252 -3.69 2.33 -3.36
N PHE A 253 -2.47 2.15 -3.82
CA PHE A 253 -2.13 1.96 -5.24
C PHE A 253 -0.90 1.06 -5.37
N SER A 254 -0.85 0.27 -6.43
CA SER A 254 0.28 -0.58 -6.74
C SER A 254 1.12 -0.04 -7.88
N PHE A 255 2.34 -0.50 -7.97
CA PHE A 255 3.28 -0.17 -9.02
C PHE A 255 4.42 -1.18 -9.07
N LEU A 256 4.88 -1.50 -10.27
CA LEU A 256 6.11 -2.24 -10.49
C LEU A 256 7.32 -1.33 -10.27
N THR A 257 8.42 -1.89 -9.76
CA THR A 257 9.72 -1.22 -9.65
C THR A 257 10.78 -1.82 -10.58
N LEU A 258 10.46 -2.94 -11.23
CA LEU A 258 11.26 -3.55 -12.30
C LEU A 258 10.33 -4.20 -13.32
N ASN A 259 10.21 -3.56 -14.49
CA ASN A 259 9.52 -4.07 -15.65
C ASN A 259 10.28 -3.64 -16.93
N ILE A 260 11.15 -4.51 -17.42
CA ILE A 260 11.97 -4.33 -18.63
C ILE A 260 11.50 -5.30 -19.71
N GLU A 261 11.10 -6.50 -19.32
CA GLU A 261 10.49 -7.53 -20.16
C GLU A 261 9.06 -7.77 -19.68
N GLY A 262 8.16 -8.18 -20.53
CA GLY A 262 6.75 -8.38 -20.21
C GLY A 262 5.88 -7.27 -20.77
N ASP A 263 4.75 -7.07 -20.13
CA ASP A 263 3.80 -6.03 -20.50
C ASP A 263 4.28 -4.66 -20.01
N ASP A 264 3.94 -3.60 -20.73
CA ASP A 264 4.19 -2.23 -20.28
C ASP A 264 5.63 -1.80 -19.99
N ARG A 265 6.60 -2.56 -20.19
CA ARG A 265 8.05 -2.24 -20.05
C ARG A 265 8.32 -0.80 -19.54
N ASN A 266 9.50 -0.29 -19.42
CA ASN A 266 9.84 1.11 -19.08
C ASN A 266 9.87 1.48 -17.60
N VAL A 267 9.85 0.52 -16.67
CA VAL A 267 10.07 0.80 -15.26
C VAL A 267 11.29 0.05 -14.76
N PHE A 268 12.33 0.76 -14.40
CA PHE A 268 13.53 0.20 -13.80
C PHE A 268 14.31 1.27 -13.03
N PRO A 269 15.03 0.90 -11.96
CA PRO A 269 15.78 1.86 -11.13
C PRO A 269 17.20 2.13 -11.65
N TYR A 270 17.60 1.53 -12.75
CA TYR A 270 18.97 1.53 -13.24
C TYR A 270 19.25 2.71 -14.17
N THR A 271 20.53 3.04 -14.34
CA THR A 271 20.97 4.11 -15.25
C THR A 271 20.61 3.81 -16.71
N THR A 272 20.58 2.52 -17.09
CA THR A 272 20.09 2.07 -18.40
C THR A 272 19.34 0.74 -18.25
N TYR A 273 18.53 0.38 -19.25
CA TYR A 273 17.70 -0.83 -19.20
C TYR A 273 18.49 -2.13 -19.11
N ASP A 274 19.73 -2.18 -19.55
CA ASP A 274 20.64 -3.34 -19.52
C ASP A 274 21.56 -3.37 -18.29
N GLN A 275 21.59 -2.29 -17.49
CA GLN A 275 22.31 -2.26 -16.22
C GLN A 275 21.57 -3.07 -15.14
N ARG A 276 22.35 -3.61 -14.18
CA ARG A 276 21.83 -4.31 -12.99
C ARG A 276 22.53 -3.91 -11.70
N GLU A 277 23.63 -3.18 -11.79
CA GLU A 277 24.48 -2.82 -10.65
C GLU A 277 24.70 -1.32 -10.49
N ARG A 278 24.02 -0.50 -11.31
CA ARG A 278 24.14 0.96 -11.29
C ARG A 278 22.77 1.59 -11.26
N ILE A 279 22.51 2.33 -10.21
CA ILE A 279 21.21 2.92 -9.90
C ILE A 279 21.21 4.38 -10.37
N ASP A 280 20.12 4.82 -10.95
CA ASP A 280 19.86 6.21 -11.29
C ASP A 280 19.40 6.98 -10.03
N CYS A 281 20.27 7.79 -9.47
CA CYS A 281 20.01 8.51 -8.23
C CYS A 281 18.88 9.51 -8.36
N SER A 282 18.83 10.25 -9.46
CA SER A 282 17.82 11.29 -9.68
C SER A 282 16.43 10.70 -9.84
N ARG A 283 16.29 9.65 -10.64
CA ARG A 283 15.02 8.91 -10.81
C ARG A 283 14.52 8.35 -9.48
N MET A 284 15.38 7.72 -8.71
CA MET A 284 15.00 7.15 -7.41
C MET A 284 14.60 8.21 -6.39
N ASP A 285 15.25 9.37 -6.38
CA ASP A 285 14.88 10.50 -5.52
C ASP A 285 13.54 11.13 -5.99
N GLN A 286 13.26 11.14 -7.29
CA GLN A 286 11.96 11.57 -7.83
C GLN A 286 10.84 10.57 -7.50
N TRP A 287 11.10 9.25 -7.53
CA TRP A 287 10.16 8.25 -7.02
C TRP A 287 9.85 8.49 -5.53
N GLU A 288 10.87 8.81 -4.73
CA GLU A 288 10.68 9.12 -3.30
C GLU A 288 9.73 10.31 -3.10
N ILE A 289 9.80 11.36 -3.94
CA ILE A 289 8.87 12.50 -3.86
C ILE A 289 7.42 12.03 -4.05
N VAL A 290 7.18 11.19 -5.06
CA VAL A 290 5.85 10.64 -5.38
C VAL A 290 5.34 9.74 -4.24
N LEU A 291 6.16 8.82 -3.74
CA LEU A 291 5.78 7.87 -2.69
C LEU A 291 5.59 8.56 -1.33
N ALA A 292 6.42 9.57 -1.02
CA ALA A 292 6.22 10.41 0.16
C ALA A 292 4.92 11.22 0.08
N HIS A 293 4.52 11.65 -1.11
CA HIS A 293 3.22 12.29 -1.31
C HIS A 293 2.09 11.29 -1.07
N GLY A 294 2.19 10.07 -1.58
CA GLY A 294 1.26 8.98 -1.29
C GLY A 294 1.07 8.75 0.22
N THR A 295 2.17 8.69 0.98
CA THR A 295 2.14 8.58 2.45
C THR A 295 1.34 9.72 3.09
N ARG A 296 1.54 10.98 2.64
CA ARG A 296 0.78 12.15 3.13
C ARG A 296 -0.70 12.08 2.78
N GLN A 297 -1.04 11.52 1.63
CA GLN A 297 -2.43 11.34 1.18
C GLN A 297 -3.12 10.11 1.78
N GLY A 298 -2.45 9.35 2.65
CA GLY A 298 -3.02 8.19 3.31
C GLY A 298 -3.05 6.93 2.44
N MET A 299 -2.14 6.83 1.48
CA MET A 299 -2.08 5.75 0.52
C MET A 299 -1.09 4.66 0.98
N TYR A 300 -1.55 3.43 0.98
CA TYR A 300 -0.72 2.24 1.09
C TYR A 300 0.06 2.03 -0.21
N LEU A 301 1.35 1.79 -0.10
CA LEU A 301 2.27 1.65 -1.22
C LEU A 301 2.50 0.15 -1.50
N HIS A 302 1.89 -0.37 -2.56
CA HIS A 302 2.06 -1.75 -2.94
C HIS A 302 3.24 -1.89 -3.91
N PHE A 303 4.42 -2.14 -3.35
CA PHE A 303 5.63 -2.40 -4.13
C PHE A 303 5.59 -3.80 -4.74
N LYS A 304 5.40 -3.90 -6.05
CA LYS A 304 5.62 -5.10 -6.84
C LYS A 304 7.08 -5.06 -7.32
N THR A 305 7.92 -5.98 -6.84
CA THR A 305 9.36 -5.89 -7.05
C THR A 305 9.79 -6.28 -8.46
N GLN A 306 8.95 -6.97 -9.20
CA GLN A 306 9.20 -7.35 -10.59
C GLN A 306 7.94 -7.93 -11.24
N GLU A 307 7.88 -7.83 -12.56
CA GLU A 307 7.00 -8.62 -13.43
C GLU A 307 7.54 -10.04 -13.60
N ALA A 308 6.69 -11.00 -13.95
CA ALA A 308 7.04 -12.42 -14.09
C ALA A 308 8.17 -12.64 -15.09
N GLU A 309 8.15 -11.96 -16.22
CA GLU A 309 9.13 -12.04 -17.29
C GLU A 309 10.51 -11.58 -16.83
N ASN A 310 10.57 -10.72 -15.82
CA ASN A 310 11.83 -10.17 -15.30
C ASN A 310 12.52 -11.06 -14.27
N VAL A 311 11.93 -12.20 -13.92
CA VAL A 311 12.46 -13.12 -12.89
C VAL A 311 13.92 -13.50 -13.12
N ASN A 312 14.30 -13.75 -14.36
CA ASN A 312 15.64 -14.21 -14.71
C ASN A 312 16.65 -13.07 -14.96
N LEU A 313 16.20 -11.82 -15.02
CA LEU A 313 17.08 -10.67 -15.27
C LEU A 313 18.08 -10.43 -14.13
N LEU A 314 17.73 -10.82 -12.91
CA LEU A 314 18.59 -10.69 -11.74
C LEU A 314 19.05 -12.09 -11.28
N ASP A 315 20.31 -12.40 -11.48
CA ASP A 315 20.97 -13.65 -11.04
C ASP A 315 20.23 -14.94 -11.46
N ASN A 316 19.55 -14.95 -12.60
CA ASN A 316 18.68 -16.04 -13.04
C ASN A 316 17.63 -16.44 -11.98
N GLY A 317 17.06 -15.47 -11.29
CA GLY A 317 16.07 -15.66 -10.24
C GLY A 317 16.65 -16.13 -8.89
N ASN A 318 17.94 -16.30 -8.73
CA ASN A 318 18.55 -16.63 -7.45
C ASN A 318 18.67 -15.37 -6.57
N MET A 319 18.93 -15.59 -5.26
CA MET A 319 19.31 -14.51 -4.33
C MET A 319 20.82 -14.28 -4.45
N GLY A 320 21.23 -13.73 -5.60
CA GLY A 320 22.62 -13.41 -5.91
C GLY A 320 22.92 -11.91 -5.70
N ARG A 321 24.02 -11.47 -6.31
CA ARG A 321 24.57 -10.11 -6.13
C ARG A 321 23.65 -9.01 -6.67
N GLU A 322 23.10 -9.19 -7.87
CA GLU A 322 22.26 -8.20 -8.53
C GLU A 322 20.90 -8.04 -7.78
N ARG A 323 20.27 -9.16 -7.43
CA ARG A 323 19.01 -9.15 -6.69
C ARG A 323 19.19 -8.61 -5.27
N ALA A 324 20.26 -8.97 -4.59
CA ALA A 324 20.58 -8.45 -3.27
C ALA A 324 20.78 -6.93 -3.30
N LEU A 325 21.51 -6.43 -4.30
CA LEU A 325 21.69 -4.99 -4.50
C LEU A 325 20.35 -4.29 -4.76
N TYR A 326 19.57 -4.80 -5.68
CA TYR A 326 18.27 -4.25 -6.01
C TYR A 326 17.35 -4.14 -4.79
N TYR A 327 17.19 -5.23 -4.04
CA TYR A 327 16.37 -5.22 -2.83
C TYR A 327 16.95 -4.31 -1.75
N ARG A 328 18.27 -4.25 -1.60
CA ARG A 328 18.94 -3.35 -0.68
C ARG A 328 18.63 -1.89 -1.00
N GLU A 329 18.70 -1.49 -2.27
CA GLU A 329 18.40 -0.11 -2.69
C GLU A 329 16.93 0.26 -2.45
N LEU A 330 15.98 -0.65 -2.74
CA LEU A 330 14.58 -0.44 -2.42
C LEU A 330 14.36 -0.23 -0.91
N ILE A 331 14.95 -1.08 -0.07
CA ILE A 331 14.83 -0.97 1.40
C ILE A 331 15.47 0.32 1.89
N ALA A 332 16.67 0.68 1.42
CA ALA A 332 17.41 1.84 1.88
C ALA A 332 16.69 3.15 1.57
N ARG A 333 16.09 3.25 0.38
CA ARG A 333 15.41 4.45 -0.08
C ARG A 333 13.97 4.54 0.41
N PHE A 334 13.22 3.43 0.41
CA PHE A 334 11.77 3.44 0.61
C PHE A 334 11.27 2.73 1.88
N GLY A 335 12.12 1.95 2.55
CA GLY A 335 11.70 1.19 3.74
C GLY A 335 11.22 2.05 4.91
N HIS A 336 11.47 3.34 4.90
CA HIS A 336 10.99 4.27 5.94
C HIS A 336 9.49 4.62 5.81
N HIS A 337 8.82 4.32 4.70
CA HIS A 337 7.40 4.57 4.54
C HIS A 337 6.56 3.77 5.53
N LEU A 338 5.44 4.33 5.95
CA LEU A 338 4.67 3.82 7.09
C LEU A 338 3.71 2.69 6.72
N ALA A 339 3.22 2.66 5.50
CA ALA A 339 2.29 1.65 5.03
C ALA A 339 2.72 1.16 3.64
N LEU A 340 3.42 0.05 3.62
CA LEU A 340 3.84 -0.61 2.40
C LEU A 340 3.88 -2.13 2.57
N ASN A 341 3.97 -2.83 1.47
CA ASN A 341 4.37 -4.23 1.41
C ASN A 341 5.49 -4.43 0.40
N TRP A 342 6.27 -5.48 0.61
CA TRP A 342 7.16 -6.04 -0.38
C TRP A 342 6.46 -7.21 -1.06
N ASN A 343 5.98 -7.01 -2.29
CA ASN A 343 5.47 -8.09 -3.13
C ASN A 343 6.65 -8.68 -3.92
N LEU A 344 6.88 -9.98 -3.74
CA LEU A 344 8.05 -10.67 -4.32
C LEU A 344 8.01 -10.75 -5.85
N GLY A 345 6.96 -10.31 -6.47
CA GLY A 345 6.78 -10.27 -7.91
C GLY A 345 5.42 -10.80 -8.33
N GLU A 346 5.03 -10.42 -9.52
CA GLU A 346 3.79 -10.84 -10.14
C GLU A 346 3.92 -12.22 -10.76
N GLU A 347 2.79 -12.87 -10.92
CA GLU A 347 2.60 -14.13 -11.65
C GLU A 347 3.66 -15.23 -11.45
N GLY A 348 4.38 -15.21 -10.33
CA GLY A 348 5.51 -16.10 -10.02
C GLY A 348 5.22 -17.61 -10.02
N GLY A 349 4.22 -18.05 -10.70
CA GLY A 349 3.77 -19.45 -10.86
C GLY A 349 3.03 -19.71 -12.17
N LEU A 350 2.75 -18.69 -12.95
CA LEU A 350 2.13 -18.83 -14.28
C LEU A 350 3.23 -18.96 -15.35
N GLY A 351 3.53 -18.24 -16.23
CA GLY A 351 4.48 -18.43 -17.33
C GLY A 351 5.90 -18.85 -16.91
N HIS A 352 6.44 -18.24 -15.85
CA HIS A 352 7.81 -18.43 -15.38
C HIS A 352 7.86 -19.17 -14.05
N LYS A 353 8.30 -20.43 -14.06
CA LYS A 353 8.37 -21.25 -12.85
C LYS A 353 9.52 -20.80 -11.95
N VAL A 354 9.18 -20.21 -10.82
CA VAL A 354 10.12 -19.93 -9.74
C VAL A 354 10.01 -21.02 -8.68
N SER A 355 11.13 -21.59 -8.28
CA SER A 355 11.14 -22.63 -7.25
C SER A 355 10.76 -22.07 -5.87
N THR A 356 10.27 -22.94 -4.99
CA THR A 356 9.94 -22.60 -3.62
C THR A 356 11.13 -22.00 -2.88
N GLU A 357 12.32 -22.58 -3.06
CA GLU A 357 13.56 -22.15 -2.41
C GLU A 357 13.93 -20.72 -2.80
N LYS A 358 13.78 -20.33 -4.07
CA LYS A 358 14.01 -18.96 -4.52
C LYS A 358 13.05 -17.98 -3.87
N LYS A 359 11.75 -18.29 -3.84
CA LYS A 359 10.73 -17.45 -3.17
C LYS A 359 10.99 -17.28 -1.68
N VAL A 360 11.39 -18.36 -1.01
CA VAL A 360 11.78 -18.34 0.41
C VAL A 360 13.01 -17.45 0.61
N ALA A 361 14.01 -17.55 -0.25
CA ALA A 361 15.22 -16.72 -0.16
C ALA A 361 14.89 -15.23 -0.33
N TRP A 362 14.03 -14.87 -1.30
CA TRP A 362 13.59 -13.49 -1.52
C TRP A 362 12.83 -12.95 -0.31
N ALA A 363 11.87 -13.70 0.21
CA ALA A 363 11.11 -13.29 1.40
C ALA A 363 11.99 -13.11 2.64
N ASN A 364 12.96 -14.02 2.83
CA ASN A 364 13.90 -13.95 3.94
C ASN A 364 14.85 -12.76 3.82
N TYR A 365 15.21 -12.34 2.62
CA TYR A 365 16.03 -11.14 2.43
C TYR A 365 15.32 -9.90 2.99
N PHE A 366 14.08 -9.64 2.57
CA PHE A 366 13.28 -8.53 3.11
C PHE A 366 13.09 -8.67 4.62
N ARG A 367 12.78 -9.86 5.12
CA ARG A 367 12.59 -10.10 6.56
C ARG A 367 13.81 -9.77 7.39
N THR A 368 15.00 -9.99 6.85
CA THR A 368 16.28 -9.79 7.54
C THR A 368 16.78 -8.36 7.43
N HIS A 369 16.64 -7.74 6.26
CA HIS A 369 17.28 -6.46 5.95
C HIS A 369 16.35 -5.25 6.09
N ASP A 370 15.02 -5.42 6.03
CA ASP A 370 14.07 -4.36 6.33
C ASP A 370 13.93 -4.18 7.84
N ALA A 371 14.54 -3.11 8.36
CA ALA A 371 14.55 -2.79 9.78
C ALA A 371 13.13 -2.62 10.37
N TYR A 372 12.16 -2.29 9.54
CA TYR A 372 10.77 -2.05 9.94
C TYR A 372 9.88 -3.29 9.85
N ARG A 373 10.38 -4.35 9.22
CA ARG A 373 9.67 -5.65 9.08
C ARG A 373 8.30 -5.52 8.44
N HIS A 374 8.22 -4.77 7.35
CA HIS A 374 6.98 -4.58 6.63
C HIS A 374 6.33 -5.89 6.18
N HIS A 375 5.09 -5.78 5.79
CA HIS A 375 4.30 -6.86 5.24
C HIS A 375 4.95 -7.41 3.97
N ILE A 376 5.04 -8.75 3.84
CA ILE A 376 5.63 -9.42 2.70
C ILE A 376 4.57 -10.33 2.08
N VAL A 377 4.34 -10.16 0.78
CA VAL A 377 3.37 -10.94 0.03
C VAL A 377 4.01 -11.53 -1.23
N ILE A 378 3.30 -12.45 -1.85
CA ILE A 378 3.55 -12.91 -3.21
C ILE A 378 2.24 -12.85 -3.96
N HIS A 379 2.30 -12.48 -5.24
CA HIS A 379 1.15 -12.32 -6.10
C HIS A 379 0.94 -13.59 -6.92
N ASN A 380 -0.25 -14.07 -6.97
CA ASN A 380 -0.81 -15.04 -7.91
C ASN A 380 -2.07 -15.73 -7.36
N GLY A 381 -2.88 -16.38 -8.24
CA GLY A 381 -3.96 -17.30 -7.88
C GLY A 381 -3.54 -18.75 -7.69
N ASN A 382 -2.29 -19.11 -7.97
CA ASN A 382 -1.82 -20.49 -8.04
C ASN A 382 -0.91 -20.91 -6.89
N LYS A 383 -1.48 -21.63 -5.91
CA LYS A 383 -0.81 -22.68 -5.12
C LYS A 383 0.55 -22.30 -4.50
N HIS A 384 0.60 -21.25 -3.71
CA HIS A 384 1.75 -21.00 -2.84
C HIS A 384 1.59 -21.63 -1.44
N PHE A 385 0.92 -22.79 -1.38
CA PHE A 385 0.68 -23.48 -0.10
C PHE A 385 1.93 -24.08 0.51
N ASP A 386 2.95 -24.29 -0.29
CA ASP A 386 4.32 -24.64 0.12
C ASP A 386 5.05 -23.53 0.87
N LEU A 387 4.54 -22.29 0.83
CA LEU A 387 5.09 -21.12 1.52
C LEU A 387 4.35 -20.77 2.83
N LEU A 388 3.34 -21.56 3.22
CA LEU A 388 2.53 -21.29 4.42
C LEU A 388 3.28 -21.52 5.72
N GLY A 389 2.85 -20.82 6.76
CA GLY A 389 3.40 -20.97 8.11
C GLY A 389 4.86 -20.53 8.20
N ASN A 390 5.69 -21.33 8.85
CA ASN A 390 7.11 -21.05 9.01
C ASN A 390 7.97 -21.49 7.81
N ALA A 391 7.36 -22.03 6.74
CA ALA A 391 8.06 -22.37 5.51
C ALA A 391 8.61 -21.12 4.80
N SER A 392 8.04 -19.95 5.05
CA SER A 392 8.53 -18.69 4.49
C SER A 392 8.35 -17.49 5.43
N ALA A 393 8.98 -16.36 5.10
CA ALA A 393 8.78 -15.10 5.80
C ALA A 393 7.50 -14.36 5.37
N LEU A 394 6.71 -14.88 4.43
CA LEU A 394 5.46 -14.24 3.99
C LEU A 394 4.50 -14.02 5.15
N THR A 395 3.83 -12.88 5.12
CA THR A 395 2.81 -12.49 6.09
C THR A 395 1.43 -12.34 5.45
N GLY A 396 1.37 -12.47 4.12
CA GLY A 396 0.11 -12.40 3.39
C GLY A 396 0.22 -12.88 1.95
N PHE A 397 -0.85 -12.64 1.22
CA PHE A 397 -1.03 -13.08 -0.15
C PHE A 397 -1.74 -12.01 -0.97
N SER A 398 -1.18 -11.65 -2.10
CA SER A 398 -1.75 -10.78 -3.11
C SER A 398 -2.49 -11.67 -4.11
N LEU A 399 -3.81 -11.79 -3.94
CA LEU A 399 -4.61 -12.76 -4.67
C LEU A 399 -4.98 -12.25 -6.06
N GLN A 400 -4.62 -13.03 -7.09
CA GLN A 400 -5.10 -12.89 -8.45
C GLN A 400 -6.24 -13.88 -8.70
N THR A 401 -7.25 -13.49 -9.48
CA THR A 401 -8.33 -14.37 -9.94
C THR A 401 -8.58 -14.22 -11.43
N ASN A 402 -9.32 -15.15 -12.05
CA ASN A 402 -9.40 -15.22 -13.50
C ASN A 402 -10.83 -15.42 -14.05
N LYS A 403 -11.86 -15.01 -13.32
CA LYS A 403 -13.23 -15.11 -13.81
C LYS A 403 -13.77 -13.74 -14.20
N PRO A 404 -14.32 -13.56 -15.42
CA PRO A 404 -14.78 -12.26 -15.91
C PRO A 404 -15.94 -11.66 -15.08
N ASP A 405 -16.66 -12.49 -14.32
CA ASP A 405 -17.71 -12.07 -13.39
C ASP A 405 -17.25 -12.06 -11.92
N PHE A 406 -15.96 -12.22 -11.66
CA PHE A 406 -15.31 -12.19 -10.34
C PHE A 406 -15.82 -13.24 -9.33
N ARG A 407 -16.62 -14.21 -9.76
CA ARG A 407 -17.35 -15.15 -8.87
C ARG A 407 -16.48 -16.01 -7.96
N ASN A 408 -15.20 -16.19 -8.28
CA ASN A 408 -14.27 -17.01 -7.50
C ASN A 408 -13.49 -16.25 -6.42
N VAL A 409 -13.57 -14.93 -6.38
CA VAL A 409 -12.82 -14.10 -5.40
C VAL A 409 -13.14 -14.52 -3.96
N HIS A 410 -14.41 -14.63 -3.61
CA HIS A 410 -14.85 -15.02 -2.27
C HIS A 410 -14.27 -16.37 -1.81
N ASP A 411 -14.40 -17.39 -2.64
CA ASP A 411 -14.00 -18.75 -2.28
C ASP A 411 -12.49 -18.93 -2.26
N GLU A 412 -11.76 -18.29 -3.19
CA GLU A 412 -10.29 -18.29 -3.16
C GLU A 412 -9.77 -17.53 -1.94
N THR A 413 -10.32 -16.36 -1.60
CA THR A 413 -9.97 -15.63 -0.37
C THR A 413 -10.14 -16.53 0.86
N ARG A 414 -11.31 -17.15 1.05
CA ARG A 414 -11.57 -18.07 2.18
C ARG A 414 -10.57 -19.23 2.24
N LYS A 415 -10.22 -19.78 1.11
CA LYS A 415 -9.29 -20.90 0.99
C LYS A 415 -7.90 -20.54 1.54
N TYR A 416 -7.36 -19.37 1.17
CA TYR A 416 -6.07 -18.91 1.67
C TYR A 416 -6.12 -18.52 3.15
N LEU A 417 -7.17 -17.83 3.60
CA LEU A 417 -7.38 -17.51 5.01
C LEU A 417 -7.42 -18.79 5.87
N LYS A 418 -8.24 -19.76 5.50
CA LYS A 418 -8.37 -21.03 6.23
C LYS A 418 -7.06 -21.82 6.28
N LYS A 419 -6.36 -21.93 5.14
CA LYS A 419 -5.12 -22.71 5.06
C LYS A 419 -3.98 -22.06 5.83
N SER A 420 -3.83 -20.73 5.76
CA SER A 420 -2.80 -20.02 6.51
C SER A 420 -3.06 -20.06 8.02
N ALA A 421 -4.31 -19.84 8.45
CA ALA A 421 -4.66 -19.94 9.87
C ALA A 421 -4.37 -21.33 10.46
N ALA A 422 -4.60 -22.40 9.69
CA ALA A 422 -4.32 -23.77 10.12
C ALA A 422 -2.83 -24.04 10.40
N THR A 423 -1.92 -23.20 9.92
CA THR A 423 -0.48 -23.30 10.20
C THR A 423 -0.04 -22.47 11.41
N GLY A 424 -0.95 -21.78 12.10
CA GLY A 424 -0.64 -20.88 13.20
C GLY A 424 -0.09 -19.50 12.76
N LYS A 425 0.03 -19.23 11.46
CA LYS A 425 0.47 -17.95 10.89
C LYS A 425 -0.58 -17.45 9.89
N PRO A 426 -1.65 -16.78 10.36
CA PRO A 426 -2.70 -16.26 9.50
C PRO A 426 -2.14 -15.26 8.48
N TRP A 427 -2.44 -15.43 7.20
CA TRP A 427 -2.07 -14.48 6.17
C TRP A 427 -3.11 -13.37 6.02
N VAL A 428 -2.65 -12.17 5.74
CA VAL A 428 -3.48 -11.10 5.21
C VAL A 428 -3.72 -11.38 3.73
N VAL A 429 -4.98 -11.44 3.30
CA VAL A 429 -5.34 -11.81 1.93
C VAL A 429 -6.21 -10.72 1.32
N ALA A 430 -5.61 -9.88 0.49
CA ALA A 430 -6.33 -8.95 -0.38
C ALA A 430 -6.43 -9.53 -1.78
N CYS A 431 -7.50 -9.21 -2.52
CA CYS A 431 -7.62 -9.55 -3.93
C CYS A 431 -7.10 -8.37 -4.74
N ASP A 432 -5.84 -8.44 -5.13
CA ASP A 432 -5.15 -7.32 -5.75
C ASP A 432 -5.30 -7.33 -7.28
N GLU A 433 -5.69 -8.47 -7.85
CA GLU A 433 -5.99 -8.60 -9.27
C GLU A 433 -7.26 -9.44 -9.48
N PRO A 434 -8.44 -8.84 -9.29
CA PRO A 434 -9.70 -9.52 -9.57
C PRO A 434 -10.05 -9.52 -11.06
N GLY A 435 -10.52 -10.65 -11.58
CA GLY A 435 -11.03 -10.78 -12.94
C GLY A 435 -10.13 -11.57 -13.87
N ASP A 436 -10.40 -11.52 -15.15
CA ASP A 436 -9.56 -12.10 -16.19
C ASP A 436 -8.63 -11.05 -16.80
N ALA A 437 -7.49 -11.51 -17.33
CA ALA A 437 -6.47 -10.67 -17.94
C ALA A 437 -6.97 -9.79 -19.11
N SER A 438 -8.07 -10.16 -19.75
CA SER A 438 -8.58 -9.42 -20.91
C SER A 438 -9.51 -8.27 -20.53
N HIS A 439 -10.35 -8.45 -19.52
CA HIS A 439 -11.46 -7.54 -19.21
C HIS A 439 -11.30 -6.86 -17.84
N ALA A 440 -11.14 -7.65 -16.75
CA ALA A 440 -11.00 -7.16 -15.39
C ALA A 440 -11.98 -6.01 -15.06
N LEU A 441 -11.52 -4.88 -14.50
CA LEU A 441 -12.39 -3.74 -14.23
C LEU A 441 -12.52 -2.84 -15.47
N LEU A 442 -13.64 -2.93 -16.15
CA LEU A 442 -13.97 -2.11 -17.31
C LEU A 442 -14.15 -0.62 -16.95
N PRO A 443 -14.01 0.31 -17.90
CA PRO A 443 -14.43 1.70 -17.71
C PRO A 443 -15.95 1.83 -17.44
N ASP A 444 -16.36 2.91 -16.78
CA ASP A 444 -17.78 3.23 -16.51
C ASP A 444 -18.63 3.32 -17.80
N ALA A 445 -18.03 3.76 -18.91
CA ALA A 445 -18.69 3.83 -20.22
C ALA A 445 -19.08 2.45 -20.76
N GLU A 446 -18.34 1.39 -20.39
CA GLU A 446 -18.60 0.01 -20.82
C GLU A 446 -19.37 -0.79 -19.75
N ASN A 447 -19.24 -0.43 -18.48
CA ASN A 447 -19.94 -1.06 -17.36
C ASN A 447 -20.35 -0.03 -16.30
N PRO A 448 -21.44 0.70 -16.48
CA PRO A 448 -21.81 1.83 -15.62
C PRO A 448 -22.26 1.44 -14.20
N THR A 449 -22.53 0.19 -13.93
CA THR A 449 -22.95 -0.27 -12.59
C THR A 449 -21.89 -1.02 -11.82
N HIS A 450 -20.93 -1.63 -12.50
CA HIS A 450 -19.91 -2.54 -11.94
C HIS A 450 -20.49 -3.62 -11.02
N ASP A 451 -21.70 -4.08 -11.27
CA ASP A 451 -22.43 -4.95 -10.37
C ASP A 451 -21.68 -6.23 -9.99
N ASN A 452 -21.06 -6.91 -10.96
CA ASN A 452 -20.31 -8.13 -10.69
C ASN A 452 -19.03 -7.83 -9.89
N ALA A 453 -18.32 -6.75 -10.21
CA ALA A 453 -17.12 -6.33 -9.50
C ALA A 453 -17.46 -5.98 -8.05
N ARG A 454 -18.48 -5.15 -7.82
CA ARG A 454 -18.96 -4.83 -6.47
C ARG A 454 -19.38 -6.06 -5.69
N LYS A 455 -20.30 -6.87 -6.25
CA LYS A 455 -20.93 -7.99 -5.54
C LYS A 455 -19.96 -9.15 -5.29
N ASN A 456 -19.13 -9.49 -6.26
CA ASN A 456 -18.34 -10.71 -6.24
C ASN A 456 -16.88 -10.47 -5.85
N ALA A 457 -16.30 -9.32 -6.18
CA ALA A 457 -14.92 -9.00 -5.79
C ALA A 457 -14.85 -8.13 -4.53
N LEU A 458 -15.38 -6.89 -4.55
CA LEU A 458 -15.30 -5.99 -3.40
C LEU A 458 -15.93 -6.61 -2.15
N TRP A 459 -17.24 -6.81 -2.17
CA TRP A 459 -17.93 -7.45 -1.06
C TRP A 459 -17.61 -8.94 -0.94
N GLY A 460 -17.23 -9.59 -2.05
CA GLY A 460 -16.79 -10.99 -2.04
C GLY A 460 -15.53 -11.20 -1.19
N ASN A 461 -14.51 -10.39 -1.37
CA ASN A 461 -13.27 -10.48 -0.56
C ASN A 461 -13.55 -10.11 0.91
N ILE A 462 -14.18 -8.96 1.16
CA ILE A 462 -14.43 -8.48 2.53
C ILE A 462 -15.30 -9.47 3.31
N MET A 463 -16.37 -9.97 2.74
CA MET A 463 -17.30 -10.93 3.38
C MET A 463 -16.70 -12.34 3.52
N ALA A 464 -15.61 -12.62 2.86
CA ALA A 464 -14.78 -13.80 3.11
C ALA A 464 -13.91 -13.67 4.37
N GLY A 465 -13.76 -12.47 4.91
CA GLY A 465 -12.79 -12.09 5.95
C GLY A 465 -11.46 -11.59 5.37
N GLY A 466 -11.44 -11.23 4.09
CA GLY A 466 -10.27 -10.70 3.40
C GLY A 466 -9.96 -9.25 3.72
N ALA A 467 -8.81 -8.79 3.28
CA ALA A 467 -8.25 -7.48 3.63
C ALA A 467 -8.57 -6.37 2.62
N GLY A 468 -9.42 -6.62 1.63
CA GLY A 468 -9.85 -5.66 0.62
C GLY A 468 -9.37 -5.98 -0.79
N VAL A 469 -9.41 -4.98 -1.66
CA VAL A 469 -9.16 -5.14 -3.11
C VAL A 469 -8.25 -4.03 -3.66
N GLU A 470 -7.51 -4.36 -4.71
CA GLU A 470 -6.97 -3.43 -5.69
C GLU A 470 -7.48 -3.84 -7.07
N TRP A 471 -7.61 -2.89 -7.99
CA TRP A 471 -8.30 -3.14 -9.23
C TRP A 471 -7.34 -3.15 -10.41
N TYR A 472 -7.26 -4.31 -11.05
CA TYR A 472 -6.64 -4.51 -12.34
C TYR A 472 -7.59 -4.11 -13.48
N PHE A 473 -7.05 -3.60 -14.61
CA PHE A 473 -7.90 -3.03 -15.66
C PHE A 473 -8.03 -3.91 -16.91
N GLY A 474 -7.20 -4.95 -17.05
CA GLY A 474 -7.22 -5.81 -18.24
C GLY A 474 -6.66 -5.12 -19.49
N TYR A 475 -6.74 -5.79 -20.65
CA TYR A 475 -6.05 -5.35 -21.88
C TYR A 475 -6.96 -4.96 -23.03
N LYS A 476 -8.22 -5.42 -23.10
CA LYS A 476 -9.03 -5.40 -24.32
C LYS A 476 -9.97 -4.21 -24.49
N HIS A 477 -9.77 -3.14 -23.79
CA HIS A 477 -10.63 -1.96 -23.86
C HIS A 477 -9.82 -0.67 -23.72
N ALA A 478 -10.47 0.46 -23.95
CA ALA A 478 -9.85 1.76 -23.72
C ALA A 478 -9.50 1.96 -22.24
N HIS A 479 -8.43 2.69 -21.96
CA HIS A 479 -7.92 2.89 -20.61
C HIS A 479 -7.65 1.57 -19.86
N SER A 480 -7.11 0.60 -20.59
CA SER A 480 -6.63 -0.68 -20.06
C SER A 480 -5.46 -0.49 -19.11
N ASP A 481 -4.94 -1.59 -18.57
CA ASP A 481 -3.72 -1.55 -17.77
C ASP A 481 -2.57 -0.85 -18.50
N LEU A 482 -2.34 -1.19 -19.76
CA LEU A 482 -1.28 -0.60 -20.57
C LEU A 482 -1.49 0.90 -20.86
N THR A 483 -2.72 1.36 -21.02
CA THR A 483 -3.04 2.66 -21.63
C THR A 483 -3.73 3.66 -20.70
N CYS A 484 -4.04 3.26 -19.47
CA CYS A 484 -4.73 4.15 -18.53
C CYS A 484 -3.81 5.29 -18.07
N GLN A 485 -4.33 6.52 -18.21
CA GLN A 485 -3.74 7.74 -17.69
C GLN A 485 -4.81 8.66 -17.05
N ASP A 486 -6.07 8.19 -16.96
CA ASP A 486 -7.15 8.92 -16.30
C ASP A 486 -7.98 7.96 -15.43
N PHE A 487 -7.83 8.05 -14.14
CA PHE A 487 -8.59 7.23 -13.19
C PHE A 487 -10.08 7.59 -13.11
N ARG A 488 -10.51 8.75 -13.65
CA ARG A 488 -11.92 9.16 -13.67
C ARG A 488 -12.80 8.24 -14.50
N VAL A 489 -12.20 7.53 -15.44
CA VAL A 489 -12.93 6.59 -16.31
C VAL A 489 -13.57 5.42 -15.53
N ARG A 490 -13.22 5.26 -14.26
CA ARG A 490 -13.75 4.23 -13.34
C ARG A 490 -14.29 4.84 -12.04
N GLN A 491 -14.73 6.09 -12.09
CA GLN A 491 -15.19 6.84 -10.92
C GLN A 491 -16.28 6.09 -10.14
N LYS A 492 -17.18 5.42 -10.84
CA LYS A 492 -18.28 4.68 -10.21
C LYS A 492 -17.78 3.55 -9.30
N MET A 493 -16.71 2.87 -9.68
CA MET A 493 -16.09 1.86 -8.81
C MET A 493 -15.40 2.51 -7.61
N TRP A 494 -14.77 3.65 -7.78
CA TRP A 494 -14.14 4.37 -6.66
C TRP A 494 -15.18 4.81 -5.63
N GLU A 495 -16.33 5.29 -6.07
CA GLU A 495 -17.47 5.60 -5.20
C GLU A 495 -17.94 4.37 -4.42
N GLN A 496 -18.05 3.21 -5.06
CA GLN A 496 -18.46 1.96 -4.40
C GLN A 496 -17.41 1.46 -3.41
N CYS A 497 -16.12 1.61 -3.72
CA CYS A 497 -15.03 1.32 -2.78
C CYS A 497 -15.09 2.22 -1.56
N ARG A 498 -15.26 3.54 -1.76
CA ARG A 498 -15.46 4.51 -0.67
C ARG A 498 -16.65 4.12 0.20
N THR A 499 -17.80 3.85 -0.41
CA THR A 499 -19.02 3.41 0.28
C THR A 499 -18.76 2.18 1.18
N ALA A 500 -18.01 1.22 0.71
CA ALA A 500 -17.67 0.05 1.51
C ALA A 500 -16.73 0.40 2.68
N LEU A 501 -15.69 1.20 2.45
CA LEU A 501 -14.76 1.59 3.52
C LEU A 501 -15.44 2.44 4.60
N GLU A 502 -16.26 3.43 4.18
CA GLU A 502 -17.04 4.29 5.08
C GLU A 502 -18.02 3.46 5.91
N PHE A 503 -18.71 2.48 5.30
CA PHE A 503 -19.60 1.58 6.05
C PHE A 503 -18.89 0.93 7.25
N PHE A 504 -17.71 0.36 7.06
CA PHE A 504 -16.98 -0.28 8.15
C PHE A 504 -16.49 0.71 9.21
N ALA A 505 -16.12 1.92 8.80
CA ALA A 505 -15.65 2.98 9.69
C ALA A 505 -16.80 3.59 10.51
N ASP A 506 -17.86 4.05 9.85
CA ASP A 506 -18.96 4.80 10.45
C ASP A 506 -19.81 3.95 11.39
N HIS A 507 -20.04 2.69 11.02
CA HIS A 507 -20.78 1.75 11.85
C HIS A 507 -19.90 0.97 12.84
N LYS A 508 -18.59 1.30 12.92
CA LYS A 508 -17.62 0.70 13.85
C LYS A 508 -17.65 -0.83 13.80
N ILE A 509 -17.64 -1.38 12.59
CA ILE A 509 -17.68 -2.82 12.38
C ILE A 509 -16.32 -3.43 12.71
N PRO A 510 -16.20 -4.35 13.69
CA PRO A 510 -14.94 -4.96 14.08
C PRO A 510 -14.57 -6.13 13.13
N PHE A 511 -14.40 -5.83 11.83
CA PHE A 511 -14.18 -6.84 10.78
C PHE A 511 -12.97 -7.76 11.07
N TRP A 512 -11.97 -7.27 11.81
CA TRP A 512 -10.78 -8.04 12.22
C TRP A 512 -11.06 -9.11 13.30
N GLU A 513 -12.24 -9.09 13.90
CA GLU A 513 -12.73 -10.09 14.86
C GLU A 513 -13.82 -10.98 14.27
N MET A 514 -14.18 -10.73 13.01
CA MET A 514 -15.23 -11.45 12.31
C MET A 514 -14.65 -12.53 11.39
N SER A 515 -15.43 -13.55 11.13
CA SER A 515 -15.07 -14.64 10.22
C SER A 515 -16.23 -15.03 9.33
N ASN A 516 -15.92 -15.61 8.15
CA ASN A 516 -16.95 -16.07 7.25
C ASN A 516 -17.84 -17.14 7.91
N ALA A 517 -19.15 -16.97 7.80
CA ALA A 517 -20.17 -17.82 8.40
C ALA A 517 -21.32 -18.14 7.42
N ASN A 518 -21.02 -18.32 6.14
CA ASN A 518 -22.02 -18.59 5.10
C ASN A 518 -22.94 -19.78 5.42
N GLN A 519 -22.47 -20.75 6.20
CA GLN A 519 -23.26 -21.90 6.65
C GLN A 519 -24.46 -21.53 7.53
N LEU A 520 -24.51 -20.30 8.06
CA LEU A 520 -25.65 -19.79 8.82
C LEU A 520 -26.78 -19.28 7.94
N LEU A 521 -26.53 -19.11 6.62
CA LEU A 521 -27.53 -18.66 5.66
C LEU A 521 -28.21 -19.84 4.98
N GLU A 522 -29.51 -19.71 4.75
CA GLU A 522 -30.24 -20.63 3.89
C GLU A 522 -29.93 -20.41 2.41
N THR A 523 -29.82 -19.15 2.00
CA THR A 523 -29.52 -18.80 0.61
C THR A 523 -28.06 -19.08 0.26
N LYS A 524 -27.83 -19.62 -0.95
CA LYS A 524 -26.49 -19.72 -1.55
C LYS A 524 -26.09 -18.45 -2.31
N ASN A 525 -26.99 -17.48 -2.43
CA ASN A 525 -26.78 -16.25 -3.19
C ASN A 525 -26.46 -15.05 -2.27
N GLY A 526 -25.72 -15.31 -1.22
CA GLY A 526 -25.31 -14.31 -0.25
C GLY A 526 -24.06 -14.73 0.51
N TYR A 527 -23.54 -13.81 1.31
CA TYR A 527 -22.39 -14.00 2.18
C TYR A 527 -22.76 -13.63 3.62
N CYS A 528 -22.16 -14.31 4.58
CA CYS A 528 -22.25 -13.96 5.99
C CYS A 528 -20.85 -13.81 6.57
N LEU A 529 -20.60 -12.66 7.21
CA LEU A 529 -19.42 -12.40 8.04
C LEU A 529 -19.90 -12.19 9.48
N ALA A 530 -19.35 -12.90 10.46
CA ALA A 530 -19.91 -12.92 11.80
C ALA A 530 -18.83 -12.81 12.89
N GLN A 531 -19.18 -12.05 13.93
CA GLN A 531 -18.69 -12.19 15.29
C GLN A 531 -19.79 -12.91 16.07
N PRO A 532 -19.69 -14.25 16.25
CA PRO A 532 -20.80 -15.05 16.75
C PRO A 532 -21.38 -14.52 18.05
N ARG A 533 -22.73 -14.54 18.18
CA ARG A 533 -23.53 -14.03 19.30
C ARG A 533 -23.58 -12.50 19.46
N HIS A 534 -22.79 -11.73 18.68
CA HIS A 534 -22.71 -10.27 18.82
C HIS A 534 -23.14 -9.52 17.58
N LEU A 535 -22.59 -9.89 16.42
CA LEU A 535 -22.79 -9.14 15.17
C LEU A 535 -22.69 -10.08 13.96
N TYR A 536 -23.66 -9.93 13.07
CA TYR A 536 -23.66 -10.63 11.79
C TYR A 536 -23.89 -9.62 10.67
N LEU A 537 -23.05 -9.66 9.66
CA LEU A 537 -23.25 -8.97 8.40
C LEU A 537 -23.75 -10.00 7.38
N VAL A 538 -24.89 -9.74 6.77
CA VAL A 538 -25.47 -10.62 5.75
C VAL A 538 -25.61 -9.85 4.45
N TYR A 539 -24.70 -10.12 3.51
CA TYR A 539 -24.71 -9.52 2.18
C TYR A 539 -25.52 -10.40 1.22
N LEU A 540 -26.56 -9.83 0.67
CA LEU A 540 -27.44 -10.47 -0.32
C LEU A 540 -27.11 -9.90 -1.70
N LYS A 541 -26.62 -10.72 -2.61
CA LYS A 541 -26.34 -10.32 -4.00
C LYS A 541 -27.59 -9.92 -4.79
N ARG A 542 -28.75 -10.36 -4.31
CA ARG A 542 -30.08 -10.01 -4.78
C ARG A 542 -30.95 -9.73 -3.57
N GLY A 543 -31.81 -8.73 -3.65
CA GLY A 543 -32.67 -8.28 -2.56
C GLY A 543 -33.80 -9.25 -2.19
N LYS A 544 -33.50 -10.56 -2.17
CA LYS A 544 -34.46 -11.58 -1.75
C LYS A 544 -34.32 -11.87 -0.27
N PRO A 545 -35.44 -12.12 0.43
CA PRO A 545 -35.44 -12.52 1.84
C PRO A 545 -34.56 -13.76 2.06
N THR A 546 -33.93 -13.82 3.23
CA THR A 546 -33.18 -15.00 3.68
C THR A 546 -33.41 -15.27 5.14
N THR A 547 -33.10 -16.47 5.60
CA THR A 547 -33.00 -16.80 7.01
C THR A 547 -31.56 -16.81 7.48
N LEU A 548 -31.36 -16.42 8.74
CA LEU A 548 -30.10 -16.50 9.47
C LEU A 548 -30.26 -17.46 10.66
N ASP A 549 -29.36 -18.43 10.78
CA ASP A 549 -29.37 -19.38 11.89
C ASP A 549 -28.75 -18.74 13.14
N LEU A 550 -29.60 -18.33 14.07
CA LEU A 550 -29.25 -17.80 15.40
C LEU A 550 -29.50 -18.83 16.51
N SER A 551 -29.61 -20.14 16.20
CA SER A 551 -29.90 -21.19 17.17
C SER A 551 -28.84 -21.32 18.30
N ARG A 552 -27.62 -20.80 18.05
CA ARG A 552 -26.50 -20.80 19.03
C ARG A 552 -26.25 -19.43 19.65
N ALA A 553 -27.14 -18.47 19.42
CA ALA A 553 -27.10 -17.16 20.03
C ALA A 553 -28.25 -17.02 21.02
N ASP A 554 -28.20 -15.99 21.88
CA ASP A 554 -29.19 -15.68 22.89
C ASP A 554 -29.66 -14.23 22.79
N GLY A 555 -30.88 -13.95 23.25
CA GLY A 555 -31.41 -12.60 23.36
C GLY A 555 -32.05 -12.06 22.08
N GLN A 556 -32.14 -10.76 22.00
CA GLN A 556 -32.75 -10.01 20.89
C GLN A 556 -31.66 -9.37 20.02
N PHE A 557 -31.92 -9.35 18.72
CA PHE A 557 -31.05 -8.72 17.72
C PHE A 557 -31.85 -7.67 16.94
N GLU A 558 -31.26 -6.48 16.79
CA GLU A 558 -31.73 -5.47 15.85
C GLU A 558 -31.32 -5.85 14.43
N VAL A 559 -32.18 -5.59 13.44
CA VAL A 559 -31.93 -5.78 12.01
C VAL A 559 -32.03 -4.43 11.32
N ARG A 560 -30.93 -3.99 10.72
CA ARG A 560 -30.85 -2.80 9.88
C ARG A 560 -30.26 -3.14 8.53
N TRP A 561 -30.55 -2.31 7.51
CA TRP A 561 -30.15 -2.54 6.15
C TRP A 561 -29.30 -1.37 5.64
N PHE A 562 -28.25 -1.70 4.92
CA PHE A 562 -27.37 -0.76 4.24
C PHE A 562 -27.45 -0.97 2.74
N ASN A 563 -27.41 0.14 1.97
CA ASN A 563 -27.38 0.13 0.51
C ASN A 563 -25.92 0.16 0.00
N PRO A 564 -25.34 -0.96 -0.43
CA PRO A 564 -23.93 -1.02 -0.84
C PRO A 564 -23.64 -0.34 -2.19
N ARG A 565 -24.67 0.09 -2.93
CA ARG A 565 -24.55 0.77 -4.23
C ARG A 565 -24.36 2.27 -4.08
N GLU A 566 -25.02 2.85 -3.06
CA GLU A 566 -25.15 4.31 -2.90
C GLU A 566 -24.67 4.82 -1.53
N GLY A 567 -24.52 3.90 -0.56
CA GLY A 567 -24.20 4.29 0.81
C GLY A 567 -25.37 4.92 1.55
N GLY A 568 -25.06 5.85 2.45
CA GLY A 568 -26.03 6.57 3.28
C GLY A 568 -26.37 5.85 4.58
N ASP A 569 -27.44 6.32 5.23
CA ASP A 569 -27.87 5.83 6.53
C ASP A 569 -28.41 4.40 6.50
N LEU A 570 -28.39 3.75 7.67
CA LEU A 570 -29.06 2.47 7.86
C LEU A 570 -30.58 2.61 7.78
N GLN A 571 -31.19 1.71 7.04
CA GLN A 571 -32.62 1.73 6.75
C GLN A 571 -33.36 0.58 7.47
N SER A 572 -34.66 0.76 7.73
CA SER A 572 -35.54 -0.31 8.19
C SER A 572 -36.02 -1.15 7.02
N GLY A 573 -35.99 -2.47 7.18
CA GLY A 573 -36.69 -3.40 6.29
C GLY A 573 -38.04 -3.81 6.83
N SER A 574 -38.58 -4.94 6.34
CA SER A 574 -39.85 -5.45 6.86
C SER A 574 -39.73 -6.14 8.24
N THR A 575 -38.52 -6.37 8.72
CA THR A 575 -38.20 -6.91 10.05
C THR A 575 -37.13 -6.03 10.68
N GLU A 576 -37.40 -5.49 11.87
CA GLU A 576 -36.49 -4.62 12.60
C GLU A 576 -35.81 -5.29 13.80
N ALA A 577 -36.37 -6.39 14.27
CA ALA A 577 -35.80 -7.18 15.37
C ALA A 577 -36.14 -8.66 15.23
N VAL A 578 -35.24 -9.51 15.73
CA VAL A 578 -35.42 -10.96 15.77
C VAL A 578 -34.95 -11.54 17.10
N SER A 579 -35.60 -12.62 17.55
CA SER A 579 -35.20 -13.37 18.74
C SER A 579 -34.25 -14.50 18.35
N ALA A 580 -33.16 -14.65 19.09
CA ALA A 580 -32.24 -15.78 18.94
C ALA A 580 -32.87 -17.11 19.42
N GLY A 581 -32.10 -18.20 19.33
CA GLY A 581 -32.52 -19.55 19.69
C GLY A 581 -33.10 -20.38 18.54
N ALA A 582 -33.25 -19.80 17.34
CA ALA A 582 -33.80 -20.48 16.16
C ALA A 582 -33.22 -19.91 14.86
N LYS A 583 -33.62 -20.50 13.73
CA LYS A 583 -33.48 -19.84 12.42
C LYS A 583 -34.53 -18.73 12.31
N VAL A 584 -34.11 -17.53 11.95
CA VAL A 584 -34.96 -16.34 11.90
C VAL A 584 -34.96 -15.75 10.49
N SER A 585 -36.10 -15.25 10.04
CA SER A 585 -36.19 -14.48 8.79
C SER A 585 -35.71 -13.05 9.05
N LEU A 586 -34.83 -12.53 8.17
CA LEU A 586 -34.39 -11.14 8.19
C LEU A 586 -35.38 -10.19 7.52
N GLY A 587 -36.48 -10.73 6.98
CA GLY A 587 -37.47 -9.95 6.25
C GLY A 587 -36.99 -9.47 4.88
N ASN A 588 -37.73 -8.54 4.30
CA ASN A 588 -37.39 -7.91 3.02
C ASN A 588 -36.52 -6.66 3.24
N PRO A 589 -35.51 -6.42 2.37
CA PRO A 589 -34.80 -5.15 2.34
C PRO A 589 -35.73 -3.96 2.06
N PRO A 590 -35.30 -2.71 2.35
CA PRO A 590 -36.08 -1.52 2.05
C PRO A 590 -36.46 -1.40 0.57
N GLY A 591 -37.65 -0.87 0.27
CA GLY A 591 -38.13 -0.63 -1.08
C GLY A 591 -38.51 -1.88 -1.89
N SER A 592 -38.36 -3.07 -1.34
CA SER A 592 -38.80 -4.32 -1.99
C SER A 592 -40.31 -4.51 -1.78
N ALA A 593 -41.11 -3.98 -2.73
CA ALA A 593 -42.53 -4.33 -2.79
C ALA A 593 -42.69 -5.79 -3.27
N PRO A 594 -43.78 -6.50 -2.88
CA PRO A 594 -43.91 -7.93 -3.13
C PRO A 594 -43.97 -8.36 -4.62
N VAL A 595 -43.99 -7.42 -5.55
CA VAL A 595 -44.39 -7.72 -6.97
C VAL A 595 -43.62 -6.92 -8.03
N GLN A 596 -42.41 -6.44 -7.79
CA GLN A 596 -41.63 -5.85 -8.89
C GLN A 596 -40.43 -6.73 -9.27
N PRO A 597 -40.37 -7.27 -10.52
CA PRO A 597 -39.30 -8.16 -10.96
C PRO A 597 -37.89 -7.52 -10.95
N ASP A 598 -37.79 -6.21 -11.17
CA ASP A 598 -36.53 -5.50 -11.33
C ASP A 598 -35.81 -5.19 -10.01
N VAL A 599 -36.53 -5.13 -8.89
CA VAL A 599 -35.93 -4.86 -7.57
C VAL A 599 -35.20 -6.08 -7.00
N SER A 600 -35.47 -7.28 -7.55
CA SER A 600 -34.86 -8.53 -7.09
C SER A 600 -33.37 -8.68 -7.38
N ASP A 601 -32.79 -7.84 -8.24
CA ASP A 601 -31.38 -7.90 -8.61
C ASP A 601 -30.50 -6.90 -7.86
N GLN A 602 -31.09 -6.02 -7.05
CA GLN A 602 -30.36 -5.09 -6.19
C GLN A 602 -29.76 -5.81 -4.98
N ASP A 603 -28.47 -5.57 -4.75
CA ASP A 603 -27.80 -6.10 -3.56
C ASP A 603 -28.11 -5.26 -2.31
N TRP A 604 -28.13 -5.93 -1.16
CA TRP A 604 -28.34 -5.32 0.15
C TRP A 604 -27.45 -5.96 1.21
N LEU A 605 -27.09 -5.19 2.23
CA LEU A 605 -26.34 -5.67 3.39
C LEU A 605 -27.21 -5.50 4.64
N ALA A 606 -27.56 -6.61 5.29
CA ALA A 606 -28.20 -6.59 6.60
C ALA A 606 -27.14 -6.60 7.70
N ILE A 607 -27.33 -5.74 8.71
CA ILE A 607 -26.59 -5.72 9.96
C ILE A 607 -27.54 -6.30 11.02
N VAL A 608 -27.13 -7.42 11.62
CA VAL A 608 -27.89 -8.09 12.68
C VAL A 608 -27.05 -8.02 13.95
N ARG A 609 -27.43 -7.13 14.87
CA ARG A 609 -26.64 -6.76 16.05
C ARG A 609 -27.39 -7.10 17.34
N ALA A 610 -26.72 -7.75 18.29
CA ALA A 610 -27.29 -8.05 19.60
C ALA A 610 -27.65 -6.76 20.37
N ASN A 611 -28.87 -6.70 20.94
CA ASN A 611 -29.28 -5.59 21.77
C ASN A 611 -28.43 -5.55 23.05
N GLY A 612 -27.91 -4.37 23.39
CA GLY A 612 -27.03 -4.21 24.56
C GLY A 612 -25.54 -4.39 24.32
N SER A 613 -25.12 -4.78 23.11
CA SER A 613 -23.71 -4.73 22.69
C SER A 613 -23.36 -3.36 22.11
N SER A 614 -23.45 -2.31 22.95
CA SER A 614 -22.77 -1.04 22.63
C SER A 614 -21.28 -1.34 22.62
N GLY A 615 -20.60 -1.15 21.46
CA GLY A 615 -19.16 -1.39 21.33
C GLY A 615 -18.40 -0.71 22.47
N LYS A 616 -17.72 -1.54 23.25
CA LYS A 616 -16.68 -1.11 24.20
C LYS A 616 -15.39 -0.85 23.43
#